data_810c3ad6043f701466a265eec180606e
#
_entry.id   810c3ad6043f701466a265eec180606e
#
_cell.length_a   1.000
_cell.length_b   1.000
_cell.length_c   1.000
_cell.angle_alpha   90.00
_cell.angle_beta   90.00
_cell.angle_gamma   90.00
#
_symmetry.space_group_name_H-M   'P 1'
#
loop_
_entity.id
_entity.type
_entity.pdbx_description
1 polymer ?
#
loop_
_entity_poly.entity_id
_entity_poly.type
_entity_poly.pdbx_seq_one_letter_code
_entity_poly.pdbx_strand_id
1 'polypeptide(L)'
;DARDYANSNCWETMIAGSSDQELIRGMNFLLCLELALNRGVARVSGRREGPDTGDPLQFDTFDALLNAWKTQLDDLLRQGIDYIAQGVERGDLEHSSHGRYCFSPLLSCLTRDCIENGQDAIRGGARYTIWHVMGEAVANAADALAAIKKMVFEDRDMSLDELLAVLQSDWDGYDLLRQRFITRFPKWGNDRDYVDSIARTLMEWFGERSAYHAAGHPNIIFPTSIGTFSWYAMIGKEVSATPDGRQSGDPIAANFSPVVGRDLEGPTAALNSYLKMPLADLAAGAPLDLR
;
A
#
# COMPACT_ATOMS: atom_id res chain seq x y z
N ASP A 1 11.97 9.20 25.86
CA ASP A 1 11.29 8.04 25.20
C ASP A 1 12.05 7.50 23.98
N ALA A 2 12.91 8.33 23.33
CA ALA A 2 13.76 7.82 22.24
C ALA A 2 14.71 6.69 22.67
N ARG A 3 15.00 6.58 23.96
CA ARG A 3 15.80 5.48 24.55
C ARG A 3 15.03 4.16 24.64
N ASP A 4 13.70 4.25 24.66
CA ASP A 4 12.78 3.12 24.81
C ASP A 4 12.26 2.65 23.44
N TYR A 5 12.76 3.25 22.34
CA TYR A 5 12.42 2.84 20.99
C TYR A 5 12.80 1.38 20.76
N ALA A 6 11.87 0.63 20.20
CA ALA A 6 12.06 -0.75 19.82
C ALA A 6 11.23 -1.08 18.59
N ASN A 7 11.54 -2.18 17.93
CA ASN A 7 10.67 -2.78 16.95
C ASN A 7 9.81 -3.86 17.60
N SER A 8 8.54 -3.87 17.29
CA SER A 8 7.66 -4.98 17.59
C SER A 8 7.63 -5.94 16.39
N ASN A 9 7.55 -7.22 16.68
CA ASN A 9 7.48 -8.30 15.68
C ASN A 9 8.59 -8.22 14.61
N CYS A 10 8.34 -7.56 13.47
CA CYS A 10 9.25 -7.51 12.33
C CYS A 10 9.97 -6.16 12.23
N TRP A 11 9.21 -5.07 11.99
CA TRP A 11 9.79 -3.72 11.81
C TRP A 11 8.91 -2.60 12.38
N GLU A 12 7.76 -2.93 12.94
CA GLU A 12 6.82 -1.94 13.46
C GLU A 12 7.43 -1.19 14.64
N THR A 13 7.34 0.12 14.58
CA THR A 13 7.86 1.02 15.61
C THR A 13 7.00 0.96 16.87
N MET A 14 7.64 0.82 18.02
CA MET A 14 7.00 0.94 19.33
C MET A 14 7.89 1.69 20.33
N ILE A 15 7.27 2.16 21.41
CA ILE A 15 7.97 2.68 22.59
C ILE A 15 7.74 1.71 23.74
N ALA A 16 8.74 0.91 24.06
CA ALA A 16 8.63 -0.18 25.03
C ALA A 16 8.04 0.30 26.38
N GLY A 17 7.02 -0.40 26.86
CA GLY A 17 6.32 -0.07 28.11
C GLY A 17 5.55 1.27 28.10
N SER A 18 5.35 1.90 26.94
CA SER A 18 4.68 3.19 26.84
C SER A 18 3.70 3.27 25.68
N SER A 19 3.81 2.41 24.68
CA SER A 19 2.89 2.40 23.55
C SER A 19 2.11 1.10 23.48
N ASP A 20 0.89 1.22 23.01
CA ASP A 20 0.20 0.19 22.24
C ASP A 20 0.60 0.36 20.76
N GLN A 21 0.56 -0.71 19.98
CA GLN A 21 0.81 -0.62 18.55
C GLN A 21 -0.02 -1.63 17.77
N GLU A 22 -0.59 -1.17 16.67
CA GLU A 22 -1.38 -1.95 15.72
C GLU A 22 -1.12 -1.45 14.29
N LEU A 23 -1.73 -2.08 13.31
CA LEU A 23 -1.57 -1.68 11.92
C LEU A 23 -2.91 -1.57 11.17
N ILE A 24 -2.97 -0.60 10.27
CA ILE A 24 -4.01 -0.46 9.26
C ILE A 24 -3.49 -1.09 7.98
N ARG A 25 -4.17 -2.12 7.52
CA ARG A 25 -3.88 -2.84 6.28
C ARG A 25 -4.76 -2.35 5.14
N GLY A 26 -4.46 -2.84 3.94
CA GLY A 26 -5.30 -2.62 2.77
C GLY A 26 -5.03 -1.33 2.01
N MET A 27 -3.96 -0.59 2.32
CA MET A 27 -3.52 0.53 1.47
C MET A 27 -2.83 -0.05 0.22
N ASN A 28 -3.62 -0.80 -0.57
CA ASN A 28 -3.13 -1.55 -1.72
C ASN A 28 -3.04 -0.65 -2.96
N PHE A 29 -1.82 -0.26 -3.31
CA PHE A 29 -1.53 0.64 -4.44
C PHE A 29 -1.96 0.06 -5.79
N LEU A 30 -1.88 -1.27 -5.92
CA LEU A 30 -2.28 -1.94 -7.15
C LEU A 30 -3.81 -2.01 -7.27
N LEU A 31 -4.54 -2.22 -6.16
CA LEU A 31 -5.99 -2.12 -6.13
C LEU A 31 -6.45 -0.69 -6.47
N CYS A 32 -5.77 0.35 -5.97
CA CYS A 32 -6.06 1.73 -6.33
C CYS A 32 -5.96 1.97 -7.85
N LEU A 33 -5.01 1.31 -8.54
CA LEU A 33 -4.94 1.37 -10.00
C LEU A 33 -6.13 0.67 -10.65
N GLU A 34 -6.52 -0.51 -10.17
CA GLU A 34 -7.71 -1.20 -10.66
C GLU A 34 -8.97 -0.34 -10.48
N LEU A 35 -9.14 0.27 -9.30
CA LEU A 35 -10.27 1.16 -9.01
C LEU A 35 -10.29 2.40 -9.92
N ALA A 36 -9.13 3.00 -10.19
CA ALA A 36 -9.01 4.12 -11.13
C ALA A 36 -9.39 3.72 -12.55
N LEU A 37 -9.01 2.52 -12.98
CA LEU A 37 -9.34 1.97 -14.30
C LEU A 37 -10.76 1.39 -14.40
N ASN A 38 -11.49 1.31 -13.29
CA ASN A 38 -12.84 0.72 -13.23
C ASN A 38 -13.83 1.56 -12.41
N ARG A 39 -13.66 2.89 -12.43
CA ARG A 39 -14.59 3.87 -11.84
C ARG A 39 -14.90 3.60 -10.36
N GLY A 40 -13.91 3.15 -9.58
CA GLY A 40 -14.04 2.87 -8.15
C GLY A 40 -14.68 1.53 -7.82
N VAL A 41 -14.83 0.63 -8.77
CA VAL A 41 -15.38 -0.73 -8.56
C VAL A 41 -14.26 -1.75 -8.62
N ALA A 42 -14.07 -2.53 -7.56
CA ALA A 42 -13.13 -3.64 -7.55
C ALA A 42 -13.69 -4.81 -8.39
N ARG A 43 -12.88 -5.33 -9.31
CA ARG A 43 -13.34 -6.34 -10.27
C ARG A 43 -13.57 -7.70 -9.61
N VAL A 44 -12.75 -8.06 -8.64
CA VAL A 44 -12.85 -9.35 -7.95
C VAL A 44 -14.09 -9.41 -7.06
N SER A 45 -14.34 -8.37 -6.26
CA SER A 45 -15.50 -8.32 -5.36
C SER A 45 -16.78 -7.87 -6.05
N GLY A 46 -16.69 -7.18 -7.18
CA GLY A 46 -17.82 -6.52 -7.86
C GLY A 46 -18.39 -5.33 -7.08
N ARG A 47 -17.74 -4.92 -6.01
CA ARG A 47 -18.23 -3.85 -5.13
C ARG A 47 -17.55 -2.52 -5.44
N ARG A 48 -18.28 -1.44 -5.18
CA ARG A 48 -17.68 -0.11 -5.14
C ARG A 48 -16.85 0.02 -3.86
N GLU A 49 -15.55 0.16 -4.03
CA GLU A 49 -14.59 0.27 -2.91
C GLU A 49 -13.87 1.62 -2.90
N GLY A 50 -14.09 2.44 -3.92
CA GLY A 50 -13.57 3.79 -4.02
C GLY A 50 -14.50 4.75 -4.76
N PRO A 51 -14.15 6.04 -4.85
CA PRO A 51 -14.93 7.04 -5.57
C PRO A 51 -14.96 6.77 -7.08
N ASP A 52 -16.01 7.24 -7.76
CA ASP A 52 -16.03 7.27 -9.22
C ASP A 52 -15.12 8.41 -9.72
N THR A 53 -13.97 8.07 -10.28
CA THR A 53 -12.98 9.01 -10.82
C THR A 53 -13.21 9.33 -12.30
N GLY A 54 -14.36 8.97 -12.85
CA GLY A 54 -14.72 9.19 -14.24
C GLY A 54 -14.43 7.99 -15.14
N ASP A 55 -14.77 8.15 -16.40
CA ASP A 55 -14.55 7.13 -17.42
C ASP A 55 -13.04 7.07 -17.76
N PRO A 56 -12.35 5.92 -17.54
CA PRO A 56 -10.93 5.79 -17.86
C PRO A 56 -10.63 6.03 -19.34
N LEU A 57 -11.57 5.81 -20.24
CA LEU A 57 -11.40 6.08 -21.67
C LEU A 57 -11.30 7.58 -22.01
N GLN A 58 -11.62 8.45 -21.06
CA GLN A 58 -11.45 9.90 -21.17
C GLN A 58 -10.11 10.40 -20.58
N PHE A 59 -9.23 9.52 -20.15
CA PHE A 59 -7.90 9.90 -19.68
C PHE A 59 -6.96 10.15 -20.87
N ASP A 60 -6.92 11.38 -21.34
CA ASP A 60 -6.10 11.79 -22.49
C ASP A 60 -4.60 11.82 -22.18
N THR A 61 -4.22 11.81 -20.90
CA THR A 61 -2.83 11.90 -20.43
C THR A 61 -2.56 10.91 -19.29
N PHE A 62 -1.28 10.52 -19.16
CA PHE A 62 -0.84 9.73 -18.02
C PHE A 62 -1.13 10.42 -16.68
N ASP A 63 -1.01 11.75 -16.62
CA ASP A 63 -1.28 12.52 -15.41
C ASP A 63 -2.76 12.46 -15.00
N ALA A 64 -3.70 12.38 -15.96
CA ALA A 64 -5.12 12.17 -15.66
C ALA A 64 -5.34 10.83 -14.96
N LEU A 65 -4.74 9.74 -15.47
CA LEU A 65 -4.79 8.43 -14.82
C LEU A 65 -4.12 8.45 -13.43
N LEU A 66 -2.94 9.08 -13.32
CA LEU A 66 -2.23 9.18 -12.04
C LEU A 66 -3.03 9.96 -11.01
N ASN A 67 -3.74 11.02 -11.41
CA ASN A 67 -4.63 11.77 -10.52
C ASN A 67 -5.85 10.95 -10.09
N ALA A 68 -6.41 10.12 -10.97
CA ALA A 68 -7.46 9.18 -10.61
C ALA A 68 -6.95 8.16 -9.57
N TRP A 69 -5.75 7.60 -9.77
CA TRP A 69 -5.08 6.73 -8.81
C TRP A 69 -4.87 7.43 -7.45
N LYS A 70 -4.37 8.66 -7.46
CA LYS A 70 -4.17 9.49 -6.26
C LYS A 70 -5.47 9.68 -5.48
N THR A 71 -6.57 9.90 -6.18
CA THR A 71 -7.90 10.05 -5.57
C THR A 71 -8.36 8.77 -4.90
N GLN A 72 -8.11 7.60 -5.49
CA GLN A 72 -8.45 6.31 -4.90
C GLN A 72 -7.66 6.06 -3.62
N LEU A 73 -6.35 6.29 -3.64
CA LEU A 73 -5.51 6.10 -2.45
C LEU A 73 -5.88 7.09 -1.33
N ASP A 74 -6.16 8.33 -1.66
CA ASP A 74 -6.54 9.36 -0.69
C ASP A 74 -7.84 9.01 0.04
N ASP A 75 -8.84 8.54 -0.68
CA ASP A 75 -10.10 8.07 -0.10
C ASP A 75 -9.91 6.84 0.79
N LEU A 76 -9.08 5.90 0.37
CA LEU A 76 -8.76 4.70 1.13
C LEU A 76 -8.05 5.04 2.46
N LEU A 77 -7.07 5.95 2.40
CA LEU A 77 -6.36 6.46 3.58
C LEU A 77 -7.31 7.16 4.55
N ARG A 78 -8.16 8.06 4.03
CA ARG A 78 -9.17 8.75 4.84
C ARG A 78 -10.08 7.75 5.55
N GLN A 79 -10.64 6.80 4.82
CA GLN A 79 -11.55 5.79 5.40
C GLN A 79 -10.85 4.97 6.48
N GLY A 80 -9.64 4.48 6.23
CA GLY A 80 -8.89 3.66 7.18
C GLY A 80 -8.51 4.42 8.45
N ILE A 81 -7.97 5.63 8.31
CA ILE A 81 -7.55 6.47 9.45
C ILE A 81 -8.76 6.91 10.27
N ASP A 82 -9.82 7.41 9.62
CA ASP A 82 -11.05 7.86 10.31
C ASP A 82 -11.73 6.70 11.06
N TYR A 83 -11.79 5.50 10.45
CA TYR A 83 -12.36 4.32 11.08
C TYR A 83 -11.63 3.95 12.38
N ILE A 84 -10.31 3.91 12.33
CA ILE A 84 -9.49 3.58 13.50
C ILE A 84 -9.62 4.69 14.57
N ALA A 85 -9.50 5.94 14.18
CA ALA A 85 -9.58 7.06 15.12
C ALA A 85 -10.90 7.08 15.87
N GLN A 86 -12.02 6.93 15.15
CA GLN A 86 -13.35 6.83 15.77
C GLN A 86 -13.49 5.62 16.70
N GLY A 87 -12.90 4.48 16.33
CA GLY A 87 -12.93 3.28 17.15
C GLY A 87 -12.12 3.42 18.43
N VAL A 88 -10.93 4.04 18.36
CA VAL A 88 -10.12 4.37 19.54
C VAL A 88 -10.88 5.33 20.47
N GLU A 89 -11.43 6.42 19.92
CA GLU A 89 -12.18 7.41 20.69
C GLU A 89 -13.41 6.83 21.41
N ARG A 90 -14.13 5.91 20.75
CA ARG A 90 -15.28 5.22 21.37
C ARG A 90 -14.89 4.09 22.30
N GLY A 91 -13.62 3.61 22.24
CA GLY A 91 -13.17 2.44 22.96
C GLY A 91 -13.83 1.12 22.51
N ASP A 92 -14.29 1.07 21.25
CA ASP A 92 -15.05 -0.04 20.67
C ASP A 92 -14.43 -0.62 19.39
N LEU A 93 -13.10 -0.59 19.27
CA LEU A 93 -12.41 -1.20 18.11
C LEU A 93 -12.73 -2.71 18.01
N GLU A 94 -13.76 -3.02 17.23
CA GLU A 94 -14.19 -4.41 17.02
C GLU A 94 -13.19 -5.23 16.17
N HIS A 95 -12.20 -4.60 15.56
CA HIS A 95 -11.36 -5.18 14.52
C HIS A 95 -9.87 -4.96 14.79
N SER A 96 -9.40 -5.27 16.00
CA SER A 96 -7.96 -5.49 16.11
C SER A 96 -7.58 -6.75 15.32
N SER A 97 -6.37 -6.80 14.77
CA SER A 97 -5.82 -7.99 14.10
C SER A 97 -5.84 -9.25 14.99
N HIS A 98 -6.07 -9.10 16.28
CA HIS A 98 -6.12 -10.13 17.31
C HIS A 98 -7.53 -10.63 17.63
N GLY A 99 -8.54 -10.25 16.85
CA GLY A 99 -9.93 -10.71 17.06
C GLY A 99 -10.66 -9.99 18.19
N ARG A 100 -11.96 -10.27 18.29
CA ARG A 100 -12.86 -9.60 19.23
C ARG A 100 -12.33 -9.60 20.66
N TYR A 101 -12.10 -8.40 21.23
CA TYR A 101 -12.00 -8.18 22.68
C TYR A 101 -10.89 -8.93 23.42
N CYS A 102 -9.68 -8.97 22.89
CA CYS A 102 -8.55 -9.42 23.70
C CYS A 102 -8.13 -8.28 24.65
N PHE A 103 -8.87 -8.10 25.74
CA PHE A 103 -8.34 -7.34 26.87
C PHE A 103 -7.03 -7.98 27.31
N SER A 104 -6.01 -7.16 27.50
CA SER A 104 -4.74 -7.61 28.02
C SER A 104 -4.41 -6.91 29.36
N PRO A 105 -5.04 -7.32 30.46
CA PRO A 105 -4.84 -6.68 31.74
C PRO A 105 -3.38 -6.70 32.18
N LEU A 106 -2.66 -7.78 31.90
CA LEU A 106 -1.25 -7.88 32.23
C LEU A 106 -0.42 -6.87 31.43
N LEU A 107 -0.64 -6.77 30.13
CA LEU A 107 0.03 -5.77 29.29
C LEU A 107 -0.33 -4.34 29.76
N SER A 108 -1.59 -4.08 30.05
CA SER A 108 -2.06 -2.77 30.53
C SER A 108 -1.42 -2.39 31.88
N CYS A 109 -1.24 -3.34 32.79
CA CYS A 109 -0.51 -3.10 34.06
C CYS A 109 0.99 -2.79 33.85
N LEU A 110 1.57 -3.22 32.72
CA LEU A 110 2.99 -2.99 32.39
C LEU A 110 3.20 -1.81 31.43
N THR A 111 2.11 -1.20 30.96
CA THR A 111 2.14 -0.06 30.02
C THR A 111 1.79 1.22 30.74
N ARG A 112 2.61 2.25 30.56
CA ARG A 112 2.45 3.57 31.20
C ARG A 112 1.09 4.19 30.86
N ASP A 113 0.52 4.79 31.86
CA ASP A 113 -0.72 5.57 31.85
C ASP A 113 -2.01 4.72 31.79
N CYS A 114 -1.93 3.40 31.50
CA CYS A 114 -3.11 2.54 31.45
C CYS A 114 -3.85 2.45 32.79
N ILE A 115 -3.11 2.32 33.90
CA ILE A 115 -3.68 2.22 35.26
C ILE A 115 -4.30 3.57 35.65
N GLU A 116 -3.56 4.66 35.44
CA GLU A 116 -3.99 6.02 35.73
C GLU A 116 -5.23 6.41 34.94
N ASN A 117 -5.32 6.02 33.69
CA ASN A 117 -6.47 6.26 32.82
C ASN A 117 -7.64 5.28 33.09
N GLY A 118 -7.39 4.19 33.81
CA GLY A 118 -8.39 3.14 34.03
C GLY A 118 -8.84 2.47 32.72
N GLN A 119 -7.93 2.40 31.73
CA GLN A 119 -8.24 1.96 30.39
C GLN A 119 -7.21 0.95 29.88
N ASP A 120 -7.68 -0.07 29.14
CA ASP A 120 -6.79 -1.07 28.56
C ASP A 120 -5.88 -0.46 27.47
N ALA A 121 -4.64 -0.97 27.35
CA ALA A 121 -3.65 -0.50 26.39
C ALA A 121 -4.21 -0.45 24.97
N ILE A 122 -4.89 -1.51 24.52
CA ILE A 122 -5.47 -1.62 23.16
C ILE A 122 -6.68 -0.71 22.93
N ARG A 123 -7.14 -0.01 23.97
CA ARG A 123 -8.26 0.96 23.92
C ARG A 123 -7.82 2.40 24.12
N GLY A 124 -6.56 2.68 23.84
CA GLY A 124 -6.01 4.03 24.02
C GLY A 124 -5.63 4.37 25.45
N GLY A 125 -5.50 3.38 26.36
CA GLY A 125 -5.03 3.60 27.73
C GLY A 125 -3.53 3.88 27.81
N ALA A 126 -2.76 3.42 26.85
CA ALA A 126 -1.32 3.63 26.76
C ALA A 126 -0.98 5.12 26.53
N ARG A 127 0.23 5.53 26.97
CA ARG A 127 0.75 6.89 26.74
C ARG A 127 0.78 7.25 25.25
N TYR A 128 1.11 6.31 24.39
CA TYR A 128 1.12 6.46 22.95
C TYR A 128 0.28 5.36 22.30
N THR A 129 -0.71 5.76 21.58
CA THR A 129 -1.51 4.87 20.72
C THR A 129 -0.93 4.97 19.30
N ILE A 130 -0.38 3.87 18.78
CA ILE A 130 0.30 3.85 17.47
C ILE A 130 -0.46 2.91 16.53
N TRP A 131 -0.86 3.43 15.38
CA TRP A 131 -1.49 2.66 14.31
C TRP A 131 -0.72 2.84 13.01
N HIS A 132 0.08 1.86 12.64
CA HIS A 132 0.88 1.89 11.42
C HIS A 132 -0.01 1.87 10.18
N VAL A 133 0.15 2.83 9.28
CA VAL A 133 -0.53 2.86 7.98
C VAL A 133 0.33 2.10 6.99
N MET A 134 -0.09 0.88 6.62
CA MET A 134 0.72 -0.02 5.81
C MET A 134 0.31 0.00 4.34
N GLY A 135 1.19 0.55 3.50
CA GLY A 135 1.09 0.47 2.04
C GLY A 135 1.53 -0.88 1.49
N GLU A 136 0.87 -1.36 0.45
CA GLU A 136 1.05 -2.68 -0.14
C GLU A 136 1.18 -2.58 -1.67
N ALA A 137 1.91 -3.50 -2.30
CA ALA A 137 2.02 -3.65 -3.76
C ALA A 137 2.62 -2.45 -4.52
N VAL A 138 3.51 -1.67 -3.89
CA VAL A 138 4.12 -0.49 -4.53
C VAL A 138 4.87 -0.86 -5.81
N ALA A 139 5.69 -1.92 -5.78
CA ALA A 139 6.46 -2.36 -6.95
C ALA A 139 5.55 -2.75 -8.13
N ASN A 140 4.47 -3.52 -7.85
CA ASN A 140 3.50 -3.88 -8.88
C ASN A 140 2.79 -2.66 -9.47
N ALA A 141 2.38 -1.72 -8.62
CA ALA A 141 1.70 -0.50 -9.07
C ALA A 141 2.62 0.38 -9.92
N ALA A 142 3.88 0.54 -9.52
CA ALA A 142 4.88 1.27 -10.29
C ALA A 142 5.15 0.62 -11.65
N ASP A 143 5.34 -0.70 -11.67
CA ASP A 143 5.55 -1.48 -12.90
C ASP A 143 4.36 -1.39 -13.85
N ALA A 144 3.14 -1.50 -13.32
CA ALA A 144 1.90 -1.40 -14.08
C ALA A 144 1.71 0.02 -14.67
N LEU A 145 1.90 1.05 -13.86
CA LEU A 145 1.82 2.44 -14.31
C LEU A 145 2.91 2.77 -15.34
N ALA A 146 4.15 2.28 -15.16
CA ALA A 146 5.22 2.45 -16.13
C ALA A 146 4.88 1.80 -17.49
N ALA A 147 4.28 0.61 -17.46
CA ALA A 147 3.84 -0.08 -18.67
C ALA A 147 2.69 0.66 -19.38
N ILE A 148 1.68 1.11 -18.65
CA ILE A 148 0.59 1.93 -19.21
C ILE A 148 1.16 3.22 -19.80
N LYS A 149 1.98 3.96 -19.03
CA LYS A 149 2.57 5.22 -19.48
C LYS A 149 3.30 5.04 -20.80
N LYS A 150 4.12 3.99 -20.89
CA LYS A 150 4.92 3.72 -22.09
C LYS A 150 4.05 3.25 -23.26
N MET A 151 3.23 2.22 -23.05
CA MET A 151 2.48 1.54 -24.09
C MET A 151 1.33 2.39 -24.65
N VAL A 152 0.59 3.06 -23.76
CA VAL A 152 -0.66 3.77 -24.13
C VAL A 152 -0.40 5.25 -24.41
N PHE A 153 0.34 5.95 -23.53
CA PHE A 153 0.44 7.40 -23.62
C PHE A 153 1.65 7.90 -24.42
N GLU A 154 2.80 7.20 -24.35
CA GLU A 154 4.02 7.62 -25.05
C GLU A 154 4.13 6.98 -26.43
N ASP A 155 4.26 5.65 -26.50
CA ASP A 155 4.46 4.92 -27.77
C ASP A 155 3.16 4.81 -28.58
N ARG A 156 2.01 4.82 -27.91
CA ARG A 156 0.67 4.66 -28.50
C ARG A 156 0.53 3.37 -29.32
N ASP A 157 1.23 2.31 -28.88
CA ASP A 157 1.18 0.98 -29.51
C ASP A 157 -0.16 0.27 -29.23
N MET A 158 -0.92 0.73 -28.24
CA MET A 158 -2.20 0.19 -27.79
C MET A 158 -3.05 1.31 -27.17
N SER A 159 -4.34 1.31 -27.39
CA SER A 159 -5.27 2.18 -26.70
C SER A 159 -5.56 1.69 -25.28
N LEU A 160 -6.07 2.58 -24.43
CA LEU A 160 -6.48 2.19 -23.08
C LEU A 160 -7.68 1.22 -23.12
N ASP A 161 -8.59 1.37 -24.07
CA ASP A 161 -9.74 0.48 -24.26
C ASP A 161 -9.28 -0.95 -24.59
N GLU A 162 -8.34 -1.09 -25.53
CA GLU A 162 -7.76 -2.40 -25.87
C GLU A 162 -7.05 -3.04 -24.66
N LEU A 163 -6.29 -2.25 -23.88
CA LEU A 163 -5.65 -2.74 -22.66
C LEU A 163 -6.69 -3.21 -21.63
N LEU A 164 -7.75 -2.44 -21.42
CA LEU A 164 -8.80 -2.82 -20.47
C LEU A 164 -9.53 -4.10 -20.90
N ALA A 165 -9.74 -4.31 -22.19
CA ALA A 165 -10.33 -5.55 -22.72
C ALA A 165 -9.41 -6.76 -22.46
N VAL A 166 -8.11 -6.60 -22.65
CA VAL A 166 -7.09 -7.65 -22.35
C VAL A 166 -7.08 -7.98 -20.86
N LEU A 167 -7.07 -6.98 -19.98
CA LEU A 167 -7.10 -7.19 -18.52
C LEU A 167 -8.41 -7.83 -18.07
N GLN A 168 -9.52 -7.51 -18.72
CA GLN A 168 -10.81 -8.13 -18.44
C GLN A 168 -10.85 -9.61 -18.82
N SER A 169 -10.09 -10.02 -19.85
CA SER A 169 -9.93 -11.44 -20.21
C SER A 169 -8.92 -12.19 -19.35
N ASP A 170 -8.32 -11.55 -18.34
CA ASP A 170 -7.24 -12.12 -17.52
C ASP A 170 -6.04 -12.60 -18.34
N TRP A 171 -5.71 -11.88 -19.41
CA TRP A 171 -4.67 -12.21 -20.41
C TRP A 171 -4.97 -13.46 -21.26
N ASP A 172 -6.19 -14.07 -21.14
CA ASP A 172 -6.54 -15.25 -21.95
C ASP A 172 -6.50 -14.93 -23.43
N GLY A 173 -5.76 -15.74 -24.20
CA GLY A 173 -5.50 -15.51 -25.63
C GLY A 173 -4.46 -14.44 -25.95
N TYR A 174 -3.82 -13.80 -24.94
CA TYR A 174 -2.85 -12.71 -25.12
C TYR A 174 -1.45 -13.04 -24.57
N ASP A 175 -1.02 -14.29 -24.56
CA ASP A 175 0.26 -14.75 -23.97
C ASP A 175 1.48 -13.96 -24.45
N LEU A 176 1.59 -13.72 -25.74
CA LEU A 176 2.72 -12.95 -26.30
C LEU A 176 2.70 -11.49 -25.85
N LEU A 177 1.52 -10.89 -25.78
CA LEU A 177 1.36 -9.52 -25.27
C LEU A 177 1.69 -9.47 -23.78
N ARG A 178 1.18 -10.42 -22.98
CA ARG A 178 1.51 -10.55 -21.57
C ARG A 178 3.02 -10.64 -21.35
N GLN A 179 3.72 -11.45 -22.13
CA GLN A 179 5.19 -11.55 -22.07
C GLN A 179 5.88 -10.21 -22.39
N ARG A 180 5.35 -9.40 -23.32
CA ARG A 180 5.86 -8.04 -23.56
C ARG A 180 5.70 -7.16 -22.31
N PHE A 181 4.55 -7.21 -21.63
CA PHE A 181 4.32 -6.47 -20.38
C PHE A 181 5.25 -6.93 -19.25
N ILE A 182 5.58 -8.21 -19.21
CA ILE A 182 6.50 -8.80 -18.24
C ILE A 182 7.94 -8.36 -18.47
N THR A 183 8.41 -8.32 -19.74
CA THR A 183 9.86 -8.29 -20.05
C THR A 183 10.34 -6.99 -20.68
N ARG A 184 9.48 -6.26 -21.41
CA ARG A 184 9.91 -5.11 -22.23
C ARG A 184 9.96 -3.79 -21.46
N PHE A 185 9.04 -3.61 -20.51
CA PHE A 185 8.92 -2.35 -19.80
C PHE A 185 9.84 -2.31 -18.56
N PRO A 186 10.37 -1.12 -18.21
CA PRO A 186 11.19 -0.97 -17.01
C PRO A 186 10.45 -1.49 -15.78
N LYS A 187 11.17 -2.23 -14.94
CA LYS A 187 10.66 -2.80 -13.68
C LYS A 187 11.40 -2.19 -12.50
N TRP A 188 10.66 -1.88 -11.44
CA TRP A 188 11.23 -1.39 -10.21
C TRP A 188 12.20 -2.42 -9.61
N GLY A 189 13.30 -1.92 -9.03
CA GLY A 189 14.37 -2.78 -8.51
C GLY A 189 15.49 -3.06 -9.52
N ASN A 190 15.54 -2.36 -10.67
CA ASN A 190 16.59 -2.49 -11.69
C ASN A 190 17.33 -1.17 -11.94
N ASP A 191 17.30 -0.23 -10.99
CA ASP A 191 17.97 1.07 -11.08
C ASP A 191 17.60 1.85 -12.36
N ARG A 192 16.30 1.88 -12.68
CA ARG A 192 15.75 2.56 -13.85
C ARG A 192 14.92 3.76 -13.44
N ASP A 193 15.45 4.97 -13.65
CA ASP A 193 14.79 6.22 -13.25
C ASP A 193 13.35 6.37 -13.76
N TYR A 194 13.04 5.76 -14.91
CA TYR A 194 11.71 5.81 -15.49
C TYR A 194 10.64 5.24 -14.56
N VAL A 195 10.86 4.05 -14.02
CA VAL A 195 9.92 3.39 -13.10
C VAL A 195 10.16 3.84 -11.65
N ASP A 196 11.41 4.10 -11.27
CA ASP A 196 11.78 4.56 -9.93
C ASP A 196 11.13 5.91 -9.61
N SER A 197 11.06 6.85 -10.58
CA SER A 197 10.37 8.13 -10.40
C SER A 197 8.86 7.98 -10.21
N ILE A 198 8.23 6.99 -10.86
CA ILE A 198 6.82 6.68 -10.64
C ILE A 198 6.63 6.14 -9.21
N ALA A 199 7.41 5.12 -8.82
CA ALA A 199 7.34 4.57 -7.46
C ALA A 199 7.52 5.66 -6.40
N ARG A 200 8.50 6.54 -6.60
CA ARG A 200 8.74 7.68 -5.71
C ARG A 200 7.53 8.61 -5.62
N THR A 201 6.91 8.95 -6.75
CA THR A 201 5.70 9.80 -6.77
C THR A 201 4.54 9.16 -6.00
N LEU A 202 4.35 7.84 -6.13
CA LEU A 202 3.32 7.11 -5.38
C LEU A 202 3.60 7.18 -3.88
N MET A 203 4.86 6.99 -3.49
CA MET A 203 5.29 7.00 -2.09
C MET A 203 5.21 8.39 -1.44
N GLU A 204 5.63 9.42 -2.16
CA GLU A 204 5.51 10.81 -1.69
C GLU A 204 4.04 11.18 -1.45
N TRP A 205 3.15 10.82 -2.37
CA TRP A 205 1.71 11.03 -2.21
C TRP A 205 1.15 10.26 -1.01
N PHE A 206 1.55 9.00 -0.83
CA PHE A 206 1.14 8.18 0.31
C PHE A 206 1.54 8.81 1.65
N GLY A 207 2.79 9.23 1.79
CA GLY A 207 3.29 9.88 3.00
C GLY A 207 2.57 11.21 3.28
N GLU A 208 2.45 12.07 2.27
CA GLU A 208 1.78 13.35 2.35
C GLU A 208 0.32 13.21 2.78
N ARG A 209 -0.44 12.31 2.14
CA ARG A 209 -1.86 12.15 2.44
C ARG A 209 -2.12 11.44 3.77
N SER A 210 -1.27 10.48 4.13
CA SER A 210 -1.32 9.86 5.47
C SER A 210 -1.13 10.91 6.56
N ALA A 211 -0.13 11.76 6.45
CA ALA A 211 0.12 12.84 7.40
C ALA A 211 -1.03 13.86 7.45
N TYR A 212 -1.63 14.19 6.29
CA TYR A 212 -2.77 15.09 6.21
C TYR A 212 -3.98 14.55 6.99
N HIS A 213 -4.36 13.29 6.76
CA HIS A 213 -5.50 12.69 7.46
C HIS A 213 -5.20 12.44 8.95
N ALA A 214 -3.97 12.03 9.28
CA ALA A 214 -3.53 11.84 10.66
C ALA A 214 -3.59 13.14 11.50
N ALA A 215 -3.39 14.30 10.90
CA ALA A 215 -3.41 15.60 11.59
C ALA A 215 -4.76 15.91 12.26
N GLY A 216 -5.87 15.30 11.79
CA GLY A 216 -7.18 15.39 12.42
C GLY A 216 -7.29 14.64 13.76
N HIS A 217 -6.33 13.78 14.09
CA HIS A 217 -6.39 12.85 15.23
C HIS A 217 -5.13 12.91 16.10
N PRO A 218 -4.92 14.03 16.84
CA PRO A 218 -3.65 14.31 17.52
C PRO A 218 -3.30 13.32 18.66
N ASN A 219 -4.26 12.53 19.12
CA ASN A 219 -4.06 11.55 20.20
C ASN A 219 -3.60 10.18 19.68
N ILE A 220 -3.51 9.99 18.37
CA ILE A 220 -3.10 8.75 17.74
C ILE A 220 -1.95 9.05 16.79
N ILE A 221 -0.91 8.23 16.84
CA ILE A 221 0.25 8.33 15.96
C ILE A 221 0.04 7.36 14.80
N PHE A 222 0.03 7.88 13.57
CA PHE A 222 -0.16 7.11 12.33
C PHE A 222 1.11 7.12 11.48
N PRO A 223 2.17 6.37 11.85
CA PRO A 223 3.38 6.30 11.05
C PRO A 223 3.14 5.43 9.82
N THR A 224 3.70 5.85 8.69
CA THR A 224 3.62 5.08 7.43
C THR A 224 4.65 3.97 7.38
N SER A 225 4.28 2.87 6.76
CA SER A 225 5.13 1.71 6.45
C SER A 225 4.81 1.15 5.08
N ILE A 226 5.72 0.36 4.52
CA ILE A 226 5.43 -0.50 3.37
C ILE A 226 5.72 -1.93 3.76
N GLY A 227 4.75 -2.82 3.57
CA GLY A 227 4.95 -4.23 3.89
C GLY A 227 3.76 -5.09 3.51
N THR A 228 3.96 -6.39 3.53
CA THR A 228 2.91 -7.38 3.26
C THR A 228 3.01 -8.57 4.20
N PHE A 229 4.09 -8.68 4.96
CA PHE A 229 4.42 -9.89 5.70
C PHE A 229 4.33 -11.15 4.79
N SER A 230 3.70 -12.21 5.28
CA SER A 230 3.37 -13.41 4.49
C SER A 230 2.07 -13.28 3.69
N TRP A 231 1.37 -12.14 3.78
CA TRP A 231 0.04 -11.97 3.18
C TRP A 231 0.05 -11.60 1.70
N TYR A 232 1.21 -11.35 1.10
CA TYR A 232 1.33 -10.96 -0.32
C TYR A 232 0.56 -11.89 -1.28
N ALA A 233 0.44 -13.18 -0.96
CA ALA A 233 -0.35 -14.12 -1.74
C ALA A 233 -1.86 -13.96 -1.53
N MET A 234 -2.30 -13.60 -0.30
CA MET A 234 -3.71 -13.33 -0.01
C MET A 234 -4.14 -11.99 -0.60
N ILE A 235 -3.32 -10.96 -0.43
CA ILE A 235 -3.57 -9.62 -0.98
C ILE A 235 -3.69 -9.68 -2.51
N GLY A 236 -2.86 -10.51 -3.16
CA GLY A 236 -2.94 -10.73 -4.61
C GLY A 236 -4.29 -11.25 -5.08
N LYS A 237 -5.02 -12.00 -4.24
CA LYS A 237 -6.36 -12.52 -4.56
C LYS A 237 -7.46 -11.45 -4.56
N GLU A 238 -7.18 -10.29 -4.02
CA GLU A 238 -8.12 -9.17 -3.98
C GLU A 238 -8.08 -8.32 -5.26
N VAL A 239 -7.09 -8.55 -6.14
CA VAL A 239 -6.86 -7.75 -7.34
C VAL A 239 -6.92 -8.62 -8.59
N SER A 240 -7.62 -8.14 -9.61
CA SER A 240 -7.72 -8.80 -10.93
C SER A 240 -6.41 -8.70 -11.72
N ALA A 241 -6.42 -9.10 -12.99
CA ALA A 241 -5.26 -8.96 -13.89
C ALA A 241 -4.76 -7.51 -13.97
N THR A 242 -3.44 -7.32 -14.00
CA THR A 242 -2.82 -6.01 -13.94
C THR A 242 -1.77 -5.79 -15.04
N PRO A 243 -1.50 -4.52 -15.43
CA PRO A 243 -0.63 -4.17 -16.55
C PRO A 243 0.87 -4.43 -16.32
N ASP A 244 1.28 -4.96 -15.19
CA ASP A 244 2.64 -5.49 -14.98
C ASP A 244 2.81 -6.93 -15.50
N GLY A 245 1.73 -7.52 -16.07
CA GLY A 245 1.65 -8.87 -16.58
C GLY A 245 1.19 -9.92 -15.56
N ARG A 246 0.68 -9.49 -14.39
CA ARG A 246 0.10 -10.34 -13.35
C ARG A 246 -1.30 -10.80 -13.76
N GLN A 247 -1.62 -12.07 -13.54
CA GLN A 247 -2.98 -12.60 -13.68
C GLN A 247 -3.79 -12.38 -12.39
N SER A 248 -5.09 -12.50 -12.50
CA SER A 248 -6.00 -12.40 -11.35
C SER A 248 -5.63 -13.43 -10.29
N GLY A 249 -5.52 -12.98 -9.04
CA GLY A 249 -5.19 -13.85 -7.92
C GLY A 249 -3.73 -14.24 -7.76
N ASP A 250 -2.86 -13.91 -8.72
CA ASP A 250 -1.41 -14.10 -8.56
C ASP A 250 -0.89 -13.28 -7.37
N PRO A 251 0.15 -13.75 -6.65
CA PRO A 251 0.79 -12.98 -5.60
C PRO A 251 1.27 -11.60 -6.06
N ILE A 252 1.21 -10.61 -5.17
CA ILE A 252 1.89 -9.32 -5.34
C ILE A 252 3.35 -9.41 -4.85
N ALA A 253 4.13 -8.35 -5.03
CA ALA A 253 5.47 -8.25 -4.47
C ALA A 253 5.43 -8.33 -2.94
N ALA A 254 6.35 -9.09 -2.36
CA ALA A 254 6.48 -9.18 -0.91
C ALA A 254 7.12 -7.90 -0.37
N ASN A 255 6.58 -7.34 0.69
CA ASN A 255 7.10 -6.16 1.37
C ASN A 255 7.39 -4.99 0.40
N PHE A 256 8.51 -4.29 0.58
CA PHE A 256 8.98 -3.27 -0.37
C PHE A 256 10.10 -3.84 -1.24
N SER A 257 9.80 -4.95 -1.91
CA SER A 257 10.75 -5.68 -2.76
C SER A 257 10.32 -5.64 -4.22
N PRO A 258 11.24 -5.86 -5.17
CA PRO A 258 10.87 -6.07 -6.57
C PRO A 258 9.89 -7.23 -6.74
N VAL A 259 9.06 -7.17 -7.75
CA VAL A 259 8.20 -8.29 -8.13
C VAL A 259 9.09 -9.50 -8.44
N VAL A 260 8.72 -10.67 -7.93
CA VAL A 260 9.53 -11.90 -8.04
C VAL A 260 9.92 -12.18 -9.47
N GLY A 261 11.23 -12.32 -9.71
CA GLY A 261 11.80 -12.59 -11.03
C GLY A 261 11.81 -11.39 -11.99
N ARG A 262 11.66 -10.16 -11.45
CA ARG A 262 11.75 -8.91 -12.24
C ARG A 262 13.02 -8.10 -11.94
N ASP A 263 13.76 -8.42 -10.91
CA ASP A 263 15.01 -7.83 -10.44
C ASP A 263 16.22 -8.42 -11.20
N LEU A 264 16.28 -8.18 -12.49
CA LEU A 264 17.24 -8.83 -13.41
C LEU A 264 18.65 -8.23 -13.36
N GLU A 265 18.80 -7.02 -12.81
CA GLU A 265 20.08 -6.30 -12.74
C GLU A 265 20.82 -6.53 -11.39
N GLY A 266 20.27 -7.44 -10.57
CA GLY A 266 20.91 -7.91 -9.34
C GLY A 266 20.67 -7.02 -8.11
N PRO A 267 21.18 -7.43 -6.92
CA PRO A 267 20.83 -6.83 -5.64
C PRO A 267 21.30 -5.37 -5.50
N THR A 268 22.40 -4.99 -6.13
CA THR A 268 22.87 -3.59 -6.10
C THR A 268 21.89 -2.66 -6.81
N ALA A 269 21.34 -3.08 -7.93
CA ALA A 269 20.33 -2.30 -8.66
C ALA A 269 19.02 -2.20 -7.85
N ALA A 270 18.61 -3.29 -7.20
CA ALA A 270 17.45 -3.27 -6.31
C ALA A 270 17.64 -2.29 -5.14
N LEU A 271 18.82 -2.28 -4.53
CA LEU A 271 19.17 -1.34 -3.47
C LEU A 271 19.21 0.11 -3.98
N ASN A 272 19.75 0.36 -5.17
CA ASN A 272 19.76 1.70 -5.76
C ASN A 272 18.33 2.22 -6.03
N SER A 273 17.44 1.39 -6.58
CA SER A 273 16.02 1.76 -6.74
C SER A 273 15.38 2.09 -5.38
N TYR A 274 15.63 1.25 -4.36
CA TYR A 274 15.11 1.44 -3.01
C TYR A 274 15.61 2.76 -2.37
N LEU A 275 16.88 3.09 -2.51
CA LEU A 275 17.48 4.31 -1.94
C LEU A 275 16.98 5.61 -2.60
N LYS A 276 16.36 5.54 -3.77
CA LYS A 276 15.69 6.70 -4.42
C LYS A 276 14.33 7.02 -3.79
N MET A 277 13.79 6.14 -2.95
CA MET A 277 12.47 6.32 -2.34
C MET A 277 12.54 7.28 -1.13
N PRO A 278 11.43 7.92 -0.76
CA PRO A 278 11.37 8.84 0.38
C PRO A 278 11.34 8.06 1.72
N LEU A 279 12.42 7.35 2.02
CA LEU A 279 12.50 6.42 3.17
C LEU A 279 12.35 7.13 4.52
N ALA A 280 12.67 8.41 4.59
CA ALA A 280 12.50 9.21 5.81
C ALA A 280 11.02 9.37 6.22
N ASP A 281 10.10 9.22 5.27
CA ASP A 281 8.66 9.32 5.51
C ASP A 281 8.06 7.99 6.00
N LEU A 282 8.86 6.89 6.00
CA LEU A 282 8.43 5.56 6.38
C LEU A 282 8.88 5.23 7.82
N ALA A 283 8.37 6.01 8.78
CA ALA A 283 8.79 5.89 10.18
C ALA A 283 8.49 4.51 10.81
N ALA A 284 7.55 3.76 10.23
CA ALA A 284 7.22 2.40 10.67
C ALA A 284 7.88 1.29 9.83
N GLY A 285 8.85 1.65 8.97
CA GLY A 285 9.70 0.71 8.26
C GLY A 285 9.20 0.27 6.88
N ALA A 286 10.13 -0.29 6.11
CA ALA A 286 9.87 -0.79 4.74
C ALA A 286 10.93 -1.86 4.38
N PRO A 287 10.70 -3.14 4.69
CA PRO A 287 11.72 -4.17 4.45
C PRO A 287 11.92 -4.43 2.96
N LEU A 288 13.18 -4.50 2.56
CA LEU A 288 13.61 -4.93 1.23
C LEU A 288 14.16 -6.36 1.31
N ASP A 289 13.50 -7.31 0.66
CA ASP A 289 13.97 -8.68 0.52
C ASP A 289 14.88 -8.77 -0.72
N LEU A 290 16.14 -9.07 -0.52
CA LEU A 290 17.09 -9.34 -1.61
C LEU A 290 17.15 -10.84 -1.89
N ARG A 291 17.12 -11.23 -3.16
CA ARG A 291 17.08 -12.63 -3.59
C ARG A 291 18.21 -12.94 -4.57
#